data_1468d336fc46a9a5112f86557d6970fe
#
_entry.id   1468d336fc46a9a5112f86557d6970fe
#
_cell.length_a   1.000
_cell.length_b   1.000
_cell.length_c   1.000
_cell.angle_alpha   90.00
_cell.angle_beta   90.00
_cell.angle_gamma   90.00
#
_symmetry.space_group_name_H-M   'P 1'
#
loop_
_entity.id
_entity.type
_entity.pdbx_description
1 polymer ?
#
loop_
_entity_poly.entity_id
_entity_poly.type
_entity_poly.pdbx_seq_one_letter_code
_entity_poly.pdbx_strand_id
1 'polypeptide(L)'
;NALNENTLFTVTTGDESLPVVIGNNLRSLDDLLGSTFIRTSKAEIPVSVLMRQTMSRDLKNVVAGAEGNYYPLDLAPRSGEVPEVISAIRSCVSADDRFEVSFSGSYFSNRGMVGQLVGVLAVALLLLFFILAAQFESLLQPWIILSEIVIDLFGALVVLRLFGQTLNLMSMIGLIVVCGIVINDSILKIDTINSLRRQGMALRHAIMEAGRRRLKAIVMTSLTTILAVAPFLMRGDMGSDLQFPMSLTIISGMIVGTLVSVFFIPLAYYEIYSPRR
;
A
#
# COMPACT_ATOMS: atom_id res chain seq x y z
N ASN A 1 -34.32 23.23 -19.67
CA ASN A 1 -33.73 24.08 -18.59
C ASN A 1 -34.53 24.04 -17.28
N ALA A 2 -35.79 23.66 -17.26
CA ALA A 2 -36.62 23.61 -16.05
C ALA A 2 -36.37 22.36 -15.16
N LEU A 3 -35.74 21.31 -15.72
CA LEU A 3 -35.42 20.07 -15.05
C LEU A 3 -33.90 19.95 -14.76
N ASN A 4 -33.05 20.80 -15.32
CA ASN A 4 -31.63 20.80 -15.05
C ASN A 4 -31.33 21.77 -13.91
N GLU A 5 -30.66 21.24 -12.89
CA GLU A 5 -30.04 22.06 -11.87
C GLU A 5 -28.92 22.87 -12.54
N ASN A 6 -29.15 24.16 -12.73
CA ASN A 6 -28.12 25.05 -13.26
C ASN A 6 -27.19 25.45 -12.12
N THR A 7 -25.94 24.98 -12.20
CA THR A 7 -24.87 25.40 -11.29
C THR A 7 -24.56 26.87 -11.55
N LEU A 8 -24.83 27.74 -10.58
CA LEU A 8 -24.49 29.17 -10.66
C LEU A 8 -23.00 29.41 -10.48
N PHE A 9 -22.46 28.85 -9.45
CA PHE A 9 -21.05 28.91 -9.09
C PHE A 9 -20.70 27.80 -8.10
N THR A 10 -19.43 27.50 -7.97
CA THR A 10 -18.92 26.56 -6.98
C THR A 10 -18.26 27.35 -5.84
N VAL A 11 -18.61 27.02 -4.60
CA VAL A 11 -17.93 27.54 -3.41
C VAL A 11 -16.92 26.52 -2.97
N THR A 12 -15.63 26.92 -2.97
CA THR A 12 -14.55 26.05 -2.49
C THR A 12 -14.29 26.40 -1.02
N THR A 13 -14.53 25.46 -0.13
CA THR A 13 -14.22 25.59 1.30
C THR A 13 -13.23 24.50 1.66
N GLY A 14 -11.95 24.86 1.77
CA GLY A 14 -10.86 23.86 1.94
C GLY A 14 -10.71 22.98 0.69
N ASP A 15 -10.76 21.67 0.87
CA ASP A 15 -10.62 20.67 -0.19
C ASP A 15 -11.97 20.24 -0.85
N GLU A 16 -13.10 20.77 -0.39
CA GLU A 16 -14.42 20.46 -0.94
C GLU A 16 -14.93 21.60 -1.82
N SER A 17 -15.34 21.25 -3.05
CA SER A 17 -16.06 22.15 -3.94
C SER A 17 -17.56 21.83 -3.92
N LEU A 18 -18.32 22.72 -3.33
CA LEU A 18 -19.79 22.62 -3.25
C LEU A 18 -20.43 23.42 -4.38
N PRO A 19 -21.12 22.78 -5.33
CA PRO A 19 -21.86 23.50 -6.37
C PRO A 19 -23.10 24.16 -5.76
N VAL A 20 -23.25 25.46 -5.97
CA VAL A 20 -24.48 26.18 -5.68
C VAL A 20 -25.37 26.12 -6.89
N VAL A 21 -26.50 25.46 -6.75
CA VAL A 21 -27.46 25.24 -7.83
C VAL A 21 -28.77 26.01 -7.57
N ILE A 22 -29.37 26.56 -8.61
CA ILE A 22 -30.76 26.99 -8.53
C ILE A 22 -31.61 25.78 -8.88
N GLY A 23 -32.29 25.25 -7.88
CA GLY A 23 -33.32 24.23 -8.04
C GLY A 23 -34.73 24.82 -7.97
N ASN A 24 -35.64 24.22 -8.72
CA ASN A 24 -37.05 24.51 -8.58
C ASN A 24 -37.62 23.61 -7.47
N ASN A 25 -38.50 24.13 -6.63
CA ASN A 25 -39.08 23.41 -5.49
C ASN A 25 -40.09 22.30 -5.91
N LEU A 26 -40.13 21.96 -7.19
CA LEU A 26 -41.01 20.93 -7.74
C LEU A 26 -40.44 19.54 -7.46
N ARG A 27 -41.17 18.76 -6.67
CA ARG A 27 -40.72 17.45 -6.14
C ARG A 27 -40.92 16.29 -7.12
N SER A 28 -41.69 16.47 -8.20
CA SER A 28 -41.90 15.42 -9.21
C SER A 28 -42.03 16.00 -10.62
N LEU A 29 -41.77 15.15 -11.63
CA LEU A 29 -41.92 15.49 -13.03
C LEU A 29 -43.40 15.79 -13.36
N ASP A 30 -44.33 15.10 -12.71
CA ASP A 30 -45.77 15.27 -12.88
C ASP A 30 -46.23 16.64 -12.39
N ASP A 31 -45.69 17.12 -11.25
CA ASP A 31 -45.94 18.45 -10.72
C ASP A 31 -45.48 19.55 -11.68
N LEU A 32 -44.32 19.31 -12.33
CA LEU A 32 -43.73 20.23 -13.29
C LEU A 32 -44.55 20.29 -14.57
N LEU A 33 -44.98 19.15 -15.09
CA LEU A 33 -45.83 19.07 -16.29
C LEU A 33 -47.23 19.65 -16.06
N GLY A 34 -47.78 19.50 -14.86
CA GLY A 34 -49.07 20.04 -14.47
C GLY A 34 -49.08 21.55 -14.22
N SER A 35 -47.94 22.09 -13.70
CA SER A 35 -47.81 23.51 -13.35
C SER A 35 -47.28 24.41 -14.47
N THR A 36 -46.76 23.81 -15.54
CA THR A 36 -46.23 24.56 -16.68
C THR A 36 -47.29 24.69 -17.80
N PHE A 37 -47.60 25.93 -18.19
CA PHE A 37 -48.58 26.22 -19.23
C PHE A 37 -47.92 26.89 -20.44
N ILE A 38 -48.30 26.48 -21.63
CA ILE A 38 -47.94 27.15 -22.89
C ILE A 38 -49.05 28.13 -23.25
N ARG A 39 -48.72 29.41 -23.26
CA ARG A 39 -49.66 30.47 -23.67
C ARG A 39 -49.73 30.58 -25.18
N THR A 40 -50.88 30.30 -25.71
CA THR A 40 -51.22 30.53 -27.12
C THR A 40 -52.17 31.69 -27.19
N SER A 41 -52.23 32.36 -28.33
CA SER A 41 -53.15 33.55 -28.54
C SER A 41 -54.63 33.30 -28.21
N LYS A 42 -55.08 32.06 -28.00
CA LYS A 42 -56.51 31.70 -27.76
C LYS A 42 -56.69 30.88 -26.45
N ALA A 43 -55.69 30.29 -25.87
CA ALA A 43 -55.78 29.45 -24.66
C ALA A 43 -54.50 29.21 -23.98
N GLU A 44 -54.52 28.96 -22.66
CA GLU A 44 -53.39 28.39 -21.89
C GLU A 44 -53.54 26.86 -21.85
N ILE A 45 -52.57 26.15 -22.40
CA ILE A 45 -52.59 24.68 -22.49
C ILE A 45 -51.55 24.13 -21.57
N PRO A 46 -51.86 23.26 -20.56
CA PRO A 46 -50.89 22.64 -19.72
C PRO A 46 -50.01 21.68 -20.53
N VAL A 47 -48.71 21.66 -20.23
CA VAL A 47 -47.72 20.83 -20.95
C VAL A 47 -48.03 19.34 -20.81
N SER A 48 -48.67 18.92 -19.72
CA SER A 48 -49.11 17.54 -19.48
C SER A 48 -50.07 16.99 -20.56
N VAL A 49 -50.82 17.86 -21.25
CA VAL A 49 -51.74 17.45 -22.33
C VAL A 49 -50.97 17.25 -23.66
N LEU A 50 -49.85 17.93 -23.84
CA LEU A 50 -49.09 17.94 -25.07
C LEU A 50 -47.97 16.90 -25.08
N MET A 51 -47.54 16.40 -23.90
CA MET A 51 -46.44 15.47 -23.76
C MET A 51 -46.91 14.15 -23.14
N ARG A 52 -46.46 13.06 -23.71
CA ARG A 52 -46.62 11.74 -23.11
C ARG A 52 -45.31 11.34 -22.45
N GLN A 53 -45.38 11.08 -21.16
CA GLN A 53 -44.24 10.56 -20.40
C GLN A 53 -44.05 9.09 -20.75
N THR A 54 -42.86 8.74 -21.20
CA THR A 54 -42.42 7.36 -21.37
C THR A 54 -41.20 7.12 -20.47
N MET A 55 -41.28 6.14 -19.57
CA MET A 55 -40.11 5.69 -18.85
C MET A 55 -39.23 4.85 -19.78
N SER A 56 -38.07 5.37 -20.12
CA SER A 56 -37.02 4.59 -20.77
C SER A 56 -36.14 3.99 -19.68
N ARG A 57 -35.87 2.69 -19.79
CA ARG A 57 -34.93 1.98 -18.94
C ARG A 57 -33.56 1.97 -19.59
N ASP A 58 -33.09 3.08 -20.08
CA ASP A 58 -31.75 3.22 -20.61
C ASP A 58 -30.72 3.52 -19.49
N LEU A 59 -29.54 2.97 -19.65
CA LEU A 59 -28.42 3.25 -18.78
C LEU A 59 -28.06 4.73 -18.92
N LYS A 60 -28.03 5.45 -17.81
CA LYS A 60 -27.79 6.90 -17.79
C LYS A 60 -26.38 7.26 -18.24
N ASN A 61 -25.42 6.41 -17.94
CA ASN A 61 -24.02 6.55 -18.35
C ASN A 61 -23.50 5.19 -18.81
N VAL A 62 -22.92 5.15 -20.00
CA VAL A 62 -22.15 4.01 -20.50
C VAL A 62 -20.69 4.45 -20.55
N VAL A 63 -19.82 3.74 -19.87
CA VAL A 63 -18.39 4.02 -19.86
C VAL A 63 -17.71 3.12 -20.90
N ALA A 64 -16.87 3.71 -21.76
CA ALA A 64 -16.10 2.97 -22.74
C ALA A 64 -14.68 2.76 -22.21
N GLY A 65 -14.20 1.53 -22.25
CA GLY A 65 -12.83 1.14 -21.89
C GLY A 65 -12.11 0.46 -23.06
N ALA A 66 -10.91 -0.04 -22.80
CA ALA A 66 -10.10 -0.72 -23.79
C ALA A 66 -10.75 -2.01 -24.33
N GLU A 67 -11.63 -2.64 -23.55
CA GLU A 67 -12.34 -3.88 -23.89
C GLU A 67 -13.78 -3.67 -24.38
N GLY A 68 -14.19 -2.40 -24.58
CA GLY A 68 -15.54 -2.05 -25.06
C GLY A 68 -16.35 -1.24 -24.05
N ASN A 69 -17.67 -1.23 -24.25
CA ASN A 69 -18.58 -0.52 -23.36
C ASN A 69 -18.87 -1.36 -22.12
N TYR A 70 -18.76 -0.75 -20.94
CA TYR A 70 -19.07 -1.43 -19.68
C TYR A 70 -19.90 -0.53 -18.74
N TYR A 71 -20.55 -1.16 -17.78
CA TYR A 71 -21.27 -0.47 -16.71
C TYR A 71 -20.51 -0.68 -15.39
N PRO A 72 -19.94 0.37 -14.78
CA PRO A 72 -19.25 0.25 -13.52
C PRO A 72 -20.25 0.06 -12.37
N LEU A 73 -20.03 -0.99 -11.58
CA LEU A 73 -20.71 -1.23 -10.31
C LEU A 73 -19.70 -1.04 -9.19
N ASP A 74 -19.81 0.07 -8.48
CA ASP A 74 -18.94 0.36 -7.35
C ASP A 74 -19.47 -0.34 -6.10
N LEU A 75 -18.71 -1.28 -5.58
CA LEU A 75 -18.99 -2.02 -4.36
C LEU A 75 -17.91 -1.70 -3.32
N ALA A 76 -18.32 -1.36 -2.11
CA ALA A 76 -17.44 -1.08 -0.99
C ALA A 76 -17.58 -2.12 0.14
N PRO A 77 -17.26 -3.40 -0.11
CA PRO A 77 -17.29 -4.42 0.92
C PRO A 77 -16.16 -4.21 1.94
N ARG A 78 -16.35 -4.70 3.17
CA ARG A 78 -15.26 -4.76 4.14
C ARG A 78 -14.15 -5.69 3.65
N SER A 79 -12.91 -5.38 3.97
CA SER A 79 -11.73 -6.12 3.45
C SER A 79 -11.78 -7.65 3.65
N GLY A 80 -12.47 -8.15 4.69
CA GLY A 80 -12.66 -9.59 4.93
C GLY A 80 -13.75 -10.24 4.07
N GLU A 81 -14.70 -9.48 3.57
CA GLU A 81 -15.88 -9.98 2.84
C GLU A 81 -15.68 -10.01 1.31
N VAL A 82 -14.60 -9.39 0.83
CA VAL A 82 -14.32 -9.27 -0.61
C VAL A 82 -14.31 -10.61 -1.35
N PRO A 83 -13.65 -11.70 -0.85
CA PRO A 83 -13.66 -12.99 -1.54
C PRO A 83 -15.05 -13.61 -1.65
N GLU A 84 -15.89 -13.46 -0.61
CA GLU A 84 -17.26 -13.99 -0.59
C GLU A 84 -18.15 -13.25 -1.57
N VAL A 85 -18.05 -11.90 -1.60
CA VAL A 85 -18.79 -11.07 -2.55
C VAL A 85 -18.41 -11.41 -4.00
N ILE A 86 -17.10 -11.58 -4.29
CA ILE A 86 -16.64 -11.98 -5.62
C ILE A 86 -17.21 -13.34 -6.02
N SER A 87 -17.18 -14.32 -5.11
CA SER A 87 -17.70 -15.66 -5.40
C SER A 87 -19.22 -15.64 -5.63
N ALA A 88 -19.96 -14.86 -4.85
CA ALA A 88 -21.39 -14.68 -5.02
C ALA A 88 -21.74 -14.02 -6.36
N ILE A 89 -21.03 -12.93 -6.74
CA ILE A 89 -21.24 -12.28 -8.04
C ILE A 89 -20.91 -13.25 -9.19
N ARG A 90 -19.78 -13.97 -9.10
CA ARG A 90 -19.37 -14.90 -10.13
C ARG A 90 -20.39 -16.04 -10.30
N SER A 91 -20.97 -16.54 -9.21
CA SER A 91 -22.01 -17.57 -9.28
C SER A 91 -23.33 -17.06 -9.87
N CYS A 92 -23.68 -15.80 -9.64
CA CYS A 92 -24.87 -15.17 -10.23
C CYS A 92 -24.71 -14.92 -11.73
N VAL A 93 -23.52 -14.53 -12.17
CA VAL A 93 -23.26 -14.15 -13.59
C VAL A 93 -22.94 -15.37 -14.45
N SER A 94 -22.30 -16.42 -13.90
CA SER A 94 -22.04 -17.64 -14.66
C SER A 94 -23.30 -18.37 -15.17
N ALA A 95 -24.48 -17.93 -14.74
CA ALA A 95 -25.76 -18.42 -15.23
C ALA A 95 -26.25 -17.71 -16.53
N ASP A 96 -25.60 -16.62 -16.97
CA ASP A 96 -26.02 -15.87 -18.16
C ASP A 96 -24.81 -15.48 -19.03
N ASP A 97 -24.65 -16.14 -20.17
CA ASP A 97 -23.54 -15.92 -21.13
C ASP A 97 -23.57 -14.55 -21.85
N ARG A 98 -24.54 -13.69 -21.51
CA ARG A 98 -24.68 -12.36 -22.15
C ARG A 98 -23.83 -11.27 -21.54
N PHE A 99 -23.25 -11.50 -20.39
CA PHE A 99 -22.46 -10.52 -19.67
C PHE A 99 -21.10 -11.07 -19.26
N GLU A 100 -20.05 -10.36 -19.61
CA GLU A 100 -18.72 -10.60 -19.10
C GLU A 100 -18.46 -9.70 -17.89
N VAL A 101 -18.06 -10.29 -16.75
CA VAL A 101 -17.78 -9.54 -15.54
C VAL A 101 -16.29 -9.48 -15.32
N SER A 102 -15.73 -8.29 -15.44
CA SER A 102 -14.36 -7.99 -15.02
C SER A 102 -14.35 -7.32 -13.65
N PHE A 103 -13.44 -7.77 -12.79
CA PHE A 103 -13.26 -7.18 -11.48
C PHE A 103 -12.03 -6.29 -11.49
N SER A 104 -12.20 -5.03 -11.11
CA SER A 104 -11.11 -4.06 -10.98
C SER A 104 -11.18 -3.36 -9.62
N GLY A 105 -10.15 -2.60 -9.28
CA GLY A 105 -10.10 -1.82 -8.05
C GLY A 105 -8.84 -2.07 -7.23
N SER A 106 -8.69 -1.28 -6.16
CA SER A 106 -7.49 -1.28 -5.31
C SER A 106 -7.17 -2.65 -4.69
N TYR A 107 -8.18 -3.47 -4.40
CA TYR A 107 -7.99 -4.82 -3.86
C TYR A 107 -7.21 -5.72 -4.84
N PHE A 108 -7.59 -5.74 -6.11
CA PHE A 108 -6.95 -6.58 -7.13
C PHE A 108 -5.59 -6.01 -7.53
N SER A 109 -5.51 -4.69 -7.71
CA SER A 109 -4.26 -4.01 -8.03
C SER A 109 -3.22 -4.21 -6.94
N ASN A 110 -3.56 -4.00 -5.68
CA ASN A 110 -2.64 -4.21 -4.56
C ASN A 110 -2.16 -5.67 -4.45
N ARG A 111 -3.04 -6.65 -4.64
CA ARG A 111 -2.66 -8.07 -4.55
C ARG A 111 -1.70 -8.48 -5.67
N GLY A 112 -1.94 -8.03 -6.90
CA GLY A 112 -1.03 -8.26 -8.02
C GLY A 112 0.33 -7.61 -7.80
N MET A 113 0.36 -6.35 -7.37
CA MET A 113 1.59 -5.59 -7.10
C MET A 113 2.39 -6.18 -5.93
N VAL A 114 1.73 -6.58 -4.84
CA VAL A 114 2.40 -7.23 -3.70
C VAL A 114 3.10 -8.51 -4.15
N GLY A 115 2.44 -9.35 -4.97
CA GLY A 115 3.06 -10.56 -5.53
C GLY A 115 4.30 -10.27 -6.38
N GLN A 116 4.24 -9.25 -7.24
CA GLN A 116 5.39 -8.81 -8.04
C GLN A 116 6.52 -8.29 -7.17
N LEU A 117 6.24 -7.48 -6.14
CA LEU A 117 7.26 -6.95 -5.22
C LEU A 117 7.93 -8.06 -4.40
N VAL A 118 7.19 -9.07 -3.96
CA VAL A 118 7.77 -10.25 -3.29
C VAL A 118 8.71 -10.98 -4.24
N GLY A 119 8.32 -11.14 -5.52
CA GLY A 119 9.20 -11.72 -6.54
C GLY A 119 10.48 -10.93 -6.75
N VAL A 120 10.38 -9.59 -6.86
CA VAL A 120 11.55 -8.71 -6.97
C VAL A 120 12.44 -8.80 -5.73
N LEU A 121 11.85 -8.81 -4.54
CA LEU A 121 12.60 -8.96 -3.28
C LEU A 121 13.34 -10.30 -3.24
N ALA A 122 12.69 -11.40 -3.64
CA ALA A 122 13.32 -12.73 -3.67
C ALA A 122 14.53 -12.78 -4.63
N VAL A 123 14.37 -12.21 -5.84
CA VAL A 123 15.48 -12.13 -6.81
C VAL A 123 16.61 -11.24 -6.26
N ALA A 124 16.28 -10.11 -5.65
CA ALA A 124 17.27 -9.22 -5.04
C ALA A 124 18.07 -9.91 -3.91
N LEU A 125 17.38 -10.66 -3.03
CA LEU A 125 18.02 -11.43 -1.96
C LEU A 125 18.91 -12.57 -2.50
N LEU A 126 18.48 -13.21 -3.59
CA LEU A 126 19.30 -14.23 -4.26
C LEU A 126 20.56 -13.65 -4.88
N LEU A 127 20.45 -12.53 -5.59
CA LEU A 127 21.62 -11.83 -6.13
C LEU A 127 22.55 -11.35 -5.02
N LEU A 128 21.99 -10.80 -3.96
CA LEU A 128 22.74 -10.38 -2.78
C LEU A 128 23.51 -11.55 -2.17
N PHE A 129 22.88 -12.73 -2.04
CA PHE A 129 23.57 -13.93 -1.54
C PHE A 129 24.83 -14.25 -2.33
N PHE A 130 24.77 -14.23 -3.67
CA PHE A 130 25.93 -14.50 -4.51
C PHE A 130 27.02 -13.41 -4.39
N ILE A 131 26.61 -12.14 -4.33
CA ILE A 131 27.56 -11.03 -4.13
C ILE A 131 28.28 -11.18 -2.79
N LEU A 132 27.54 -11.45 -1.71
CA LEU A 132 28.11 -11.64 -0.38
C LEU A 132 29.01 -12.89 -0.30
N ALA A 133 28.62 -13.98 -0.96
CA ALA A 133 29.41 -15.20 -1.03
C ALA A 133 30.77 -14.94 -1.71
N ALA A 134 30.75 -14.16 -2.79
CA ALA A 134 31.99 -13.73 -3.48
C ALA A 134 32.83 -12.77 -2.62
N GLN A 135 32.20 -11.81 -1.94
CA GLN A 135 32.90 -10.81 -1.12
C GLN A 135 33.56 -11.40 0.12
N PHE A 136 32.86 -12.32 0.78
CA PHE A 136 33.40 -12.94 2.03
C PHE A 136 34.20 -14.22 1.79
N GLU A 137 34.28 -14.70 0.54
CA GLU A 137 34.90 -15.99 0.19
C GLU A 137 34.37 -17.14 1.07
N SER A 138 33.10 -17.08 1.45
CA SER A 138 32.43 -18.00 2.37
C SER A 138 30.95 -18.08 2.08
N LEU A 139 30.41 -19.30 2.08
CA LEU A 139 28.96 -19.50 1.93
C LEU A 139 28.20 -19.38 3.26
N LEU A 140 28.88 -19.46 4.40
CA LEU A 140 28.23 -19.43 5.73
C LEU A 140 27.90 -18.01 6.16
N GLN A 141 28.72 -17.02 5.84
CA GLN A 141 28.48 -15.64 6.25
C GLN A 141 27.24 -15.00 5.60
N PRO A 142 26.97 -15.20 4.30
CA PRO A 142 25.71 -14.76 3.70
C PRO A 142 24.47 -15.36 4.37
N TRP A 143 24.51 -16.61 4.82
CA TRP A 143 23.40 -17.23 5.54
C TRP A 143 23.10 -16.55 6.87
N ILE A 144 24.10 -16.05 7.59
CA ILE A 144 23.91 -15.28 8.83
C ILE A 144 23.12 -14.00 8.50
N ILE A 145 23.55 -13.26 7.47
CA ILE A 145 22.89 -12.01 7.06
C ILE A 145 21.46 -12.26 6.57
N LEU A 146 21.26 -13.29 5.74
CA LEU A 146 19.91 -13.61 5.25
C LEU A 146 18.96 -14.05 6.38
N SER A 147 19.46 -14.79 7.38
CA SER A 147 18.64 -15.18 8.52
C SER A 147 18.21 -13.98 9.38
N GLU A 148 19.06 -12.97 9.50
CA GLU A 148 18.73 -11.70 10.13
C GLU A 148 17.57 -11.00 9.41
N ILE A 149 17.63 -10.90 8.07
CA ILE A 149 16.57 -10.27 7.25
C ILE A 149 15.22 -10.93 7.49
N VAL A 150 15.18 -12.26 7.58
CA VAL A 150 13.93 -12.99 7.85
C VAL A 150 13.34 -12.59 9.21
N ILE A 151 14.17 -12.45 10.23
CA ILE A 151 13.77 -12.04 11.57
C ILE A 151 13.25 -10.58 11.54
N ASP A 152 13.95 -9.69 10.84
CA ASP A 152 13.57 -8.28 10.71
C ASP A 152 12.26 -8.09 9.97
N LEU A 153 12.08 -8.79 8.84
CA LEU A 153 10.82 -8.80 8.10
C LEU A 153 9.66 -9.28 8.97
N PHE A 154 9.87 -10.38 9.70
CA PHE A 154 8.86 -10.90 10.61
C PHE A 154 8.53 -9.89 11.71
N GLY A 155 9.54 -9.28 12.33
CA GLY A 155 9.34 -8.28 13.36
C GLY A 155 8.59 -7.04 12.86
N ALA A 156 8.95 -6.53 11.68
CA ALA A 156 8.26 -5.40 11.05
C ALA A 156 6.78 -5.73 10.74
N LEU A 157 6.51 -6.94 10.24
CA LEU A 157 5.15 -7.41 9.95
C LEU A 157 4.30 -7.54 11.23
N VAL A 158 4.89 -8.05 12.33
CA VAL A 158 4.20 -8.13 13.61
C VAL A 158 3.80 -6.74 14.11
N VAL A 159 4.72 -5.78 14.06
CA VAL A 159 4.41 -4.40 14.47
C VAL A 159 3.34 -3.78 13.57
N LEU A 160 3.43 -3.97 12.25
CA LEU A 160 2.44 -3.48 11.30
C LEU A 160 1.03 -4.02 11.65
N ARG A 161 0.95 -5.31 11.98
CA ARG A 161 -0.30 -5.96 12.40
C ARG A 161 -0.84 -5.43 13.71
N LEU A 162 0.03 -5.16 14.69
CA LEU A 162 -0.35 -4.59 15.99
C LEU A 162 -0.97 -3.19 15.85
N PHE A 163 -0.49 -2.39 14.89
CA PHE A 163 -1.06 -1.07 14.57
C PHE A 163 -2.28 -1.14 13.63
N GLY A 164 -2.81 -2.34 13.36
CA GLY A 164 -4.00 -2.53 12.54
C GLY A 164 -3.81 -2.21 11.05
N GLN A 165 -2.56 -2.12 10.60
CA GLN A 165 -2.27 -1.86 9.19
C GLN A 165 -2.27 -3.15 8.38
N THR A 166 -2.73 -3.05 7.13
CA THR A 166 -2.70 -4.15 6.17
C THR A 166 -1.46 -4.07 5.29
N LEU A 167 -1.05 -5.22 4.78
CA LEU A 167 0.04 -5.31 3.83
C LEU A 167 -0.44 -4.71 2.50
N ASN A 168 0.10 -3.55 2.15
CA ASN A 168 -0.20 -2.83 0.93
C ASN A 168 1.09 -2.48 0.17
N LEU A 169 0.95 -1.89 -1.02
CA LEU A 169 2.08 -1.46 -1.84
C LEU A 169 3.09 -0.61 -1.05
N MET A 170 2.59 0.36 -0.27
CA MET A 170 3.45 1.29 0.48
C MET A 170 4.21 0.59 1.61
N SER A 171 3.56 -0.31 2.36
CA SER A 171 4.25 -1.10 3.39
C SER A 171 5.30 -2.04 2.81
N MET A 172 5.05 -2.62 1.62
CA MET A 172 6.03 -3.47 0.93
C MET A 172 7.27 -2.69 0.47
N ILE A 173 7.07 -1.47 -0.05
CA ILE A 173 8.19 -0.57 -0.37
C ILE A 173 9.00 -0.28 0.90
N GLY A 174 8.32 0.01 2.02
CA GLY A 174 8.97 0.20 3.32
C GLY A 174 9.80 -1.01 3.75
N LEU A 175 9.29 -2.23 3.60
CA LEU A 175 10.03 -3.46 3.91
C LEU A 175 11.30 -3.60 3.06
N ILE A 176 11.22 -3.35 1.75
CA ILE A 176 12.38 -3.42 0.85
C ILE A 176 13.45 -2.41 1.25
N VAL A 177 13.05 -1.18 1.58
CA VAL A 177 13.97 -0.13 2.03
C VAL A 177 14.67 -0.54 3.32
N VAL A 178 13.93 -1.05 4.31
CA VAL A 178 14.50 -1.52 5.58
C VAL A 178 15.51 -2.65 5.35
N CYS A 179 15.15 -3.65 4.53
CA CYS A 179 16.07 -4.73 4.19
C CYS A 179 17.41 -4.18 3.66
N GLY A 180 17.36 -3.21 2.74
CA GLY A 180 18.58 -2.63 2.17
C GLY A 180 19.46 -1.91 3.20
N ILE A 181 18.86 -1.21 4.16
CA ILE A 181 19.60 -0.49 5.21
C ILE A 181 20.21 -1.47 6.22
N VAL A 182 19.41 -2.42 6.72
CA VAL A 182 19.85 -3.39 7.73
C VAL A 182 20.96 -4.29 7.19
N ILE A 183 20.84 -4.76 5.94
CA ILE A 183 21.86 -5.54 5.26
C ILE A 183 23.20 -4.81 5.24
N ASN A 184 23.21 -3.53 4.89
CA ASN A 184 24.44 -2.73 4.85
C ASN A 184 25.13 -2.68 6.21
N ASP A 185 24.38 -2.46 7.29
CA ASP A 185 24.92 -2.42 8.65
C ASP A 185 25.51 -3.78 9.07
N SER A 186 24.89 -4.87 8.67
CA SER A 186 25.29 -6.24 8.96
C SER A 186 26.55 -6.68 8.20
N ILE A 187 26.64 -6.31 6.92
CA ILE A 187 27.85 -6.52 6.10
C ILE A 187 29.05 -5.85 6.76
N LEU A 188 28.91 -4.57 7.11
CA LEU A 188 29.99 -3.80 7.73
C LEU A 188 30.42 -4.37 9.08
N LYS A 189 29.50 -4.94 9.85
CA LYS A 189 29.80 -5.59 11.13
C LYS A 189 30.59 -6.87 10.92
N ILE A 190 30.15 -7.77 10.04
CA ILE A 190 30.83 -9.03 9.72
C ILE A 190 32.20 -8.75 9.13
N ASP A 191 32.35 -7.80 8.21
CA ASP A 191 33.61 -7.39 7.63
C ASP A 191 34.59 -6.89 8.70
N THR A 192 34.10 -6.09 9.67
CA THR A 192 34.92 -5.64 10.79
C THR A 192 35.40 -6.81 11.68
N ILE A 193 34.53 -7.80 11.95
CA ILE A 193 34.91 -9.01 12.69
C ILE A 193 36.00 -9.78 11.93
N ASN A 194 35.80 -9.98 10.62
CA ASN A 194 36.76 -10.69 9.77
C ASN A 194 38.12 -9.98 9.74
N SER A 195 38.13 -8.66 9.61
CA SER A 195 39.34 -7.83 9.62
C SER A 195 40.12 -7.96 10.94
N LEU A 196 39.44 -7.90 12.08
CA LEU A 196 40.04 -8.06 13.40
C LEU A 196 40.59 -9.49 13.61
N ARG A 197 39.92 -10.50 13.09
CA ARG A 197 40.36 -11.88 13.11
C ARG A 197 41.63 -12.09 12.25
N ARG A 198 41.68 -11.47 11.07
CA ARG A 198 42.90 -11.50 10.21
C ARG A 198 44.09 -10.82 10.88
N GLN A 199 43.85 -9.85 11.77
CA GLN A 199 44.88 -9.22 12.60
C GLN A 199 45.37 -10.08 13.79
N GLY A 200 44.87 -11.33 13.92
CA GLY A 200 45.24 -12.26 14.97
C GLY A 200 44.42 -12.16 16.26
N MET A 201 43.35 -11.39 16.30
CA MET A 201 42.51 -11.25 17.49
C MET A 201 41.69 -12.52 17.74
N ALA A 202 41.61 -12.95 19.00
CA ALA A 202 40.76 -14.08 19.39
C ALA A 202 39.30 -13.83 19.06
N LEU A 203 38.56 -14.87 18.62
CA LEU A 203 37.21 -14.80 18.12
C LEU A 203 36.27 -13.95 19.00
N ARG A 204 36.22 -14.23 20.30
CA ARG A 204 35.36 -13.53 21.26
C ARG A 204 35.70 -12.04 21.36
N HIS A 205 36.98 -11.71 21.40
CA HIS A 205 37.43 -10.31 21.46
C HIS A 205 37.16 -9.57 20.14
N ALA A 206 37.38 -10.21 18.99
CA ALA A 206 37.08 -9.63 17.69
C ALA A 206 35.60 -9.30 17.54
N ILE A 207 34.70 -10.18 17.99
CA ILE A 207 33.24 -9.95 17.95
C ILE A 207 32.86 -8.77 18.85
N MET A 208 33.34 -8.73 20.09
CA MET A 208 33.04 -7.67 21.04
C MET A 208 33.57 -6.31 20.56
N GLU A 209 34.79 -6.28 20.07
CA GLU A 209 35.43 -5.07 19.58
C GLU A 209 34.76 -4.55 18.30
N ALA A 210 34.43 -5.44 17.37
CA ALA A 210 33.66 -5.05 16.17
C ALA A 210 32.29 -4.48 16.54
N GLY A 211 31.59 -5.12 17.48
CA GLY A 211 30.32 -4.63 18.01
C GLY A 211 30.48 -3.22 18.58
N ARG A 212 31.49 -2.99 19.41
CA ARG A 212 31.77 -1.69 20.04
C ARG A 212 32.09 -0.60 19.01
N ARG A 213 32.89 -0.92 18.00
CA ARG A 213 33.28 0.03 16.93
C ARG A 213 32.10 0.41 16.04
N ARG A 214 31.22 -0.54 15.73
CA ARG A 214 30.10 -0.34 14.81
C ARG A 214 28.81 0.13 15.47
N LEU A 215 28.64 -0.08 16.80
CA LEU A 215 27.40 0.27 17.50
C LEU A 215 27.01 1.74 17.29
N LYS A 216 27.97 2.66 17.41
CA LYS A 216 27.71 4.09 17.24
C LYS A 216 27.19 4.42 15.83
N ALA A 217 27.81 3.81 14.80
CA ALA A 217 27.38 4.04 13.40
C ALA A 217 25.97 3.48 13.16
N ILE A 218 25.70 2.24 13.58
CA ILE A 218 24.41 1.58 13.42
C ILE A 218 23.28 2.35 14.13
N VAL A 219 23.50 2.77 15.38
CA VAL A 219 22.50 3.57 16.10
C VAL A 219 22.28 4.94 15.44
N MET A 220 23.34 5.53 14.90
CA MET A 220 23.23 6.83 14.20
C MET A 220 22.43 6.68 12.89
N THR A 221 22.69 5.66 12.07
CA THR A 221 21.93 5.40 10.83
C THR A 221 20.46 5.12 11.14
N SER A 222 20.17 4.30 12.14
CA SER A 222 18.81 3.98 12.55
C SER A 222 18.07 5.22 13.06
N LEU A 223 18.69 6.01 13.93
CA LEU A 223 18.07 7.21 14.49
C LEU A 223 17.80 8.28 13.42
N THR A 224 18.76 8.51 12.52
CA THR A 224 18.58 9.47 11.42
C THR A 224 17.48 9.04 10.47
N THR A 225 17.39 7.75 10.13
CA THR A 225 16.32 7.23 9.28
C THR A 225 14.95 7.35 9.96
N ILE A 226 14.85 6.98 11.24
CA ILE A 226 13.62 7.10 12.02
C ILE A 226 13.16 8.56 12.08
N LEU A 227 14.06 9.49 12.38
CA LEU A 227 13.73 10.91 12.46
C LEU A 227 13.33 11.49 11.09
N ALA A 228 13.96 11.05 10.01
CA ALA A 228 13.63 11.49 8.65
C ALA A 228 12.22 11.07 8.22
N VAL A 229 11.76 9.90 8.68
CA VAL A 229 10.47 9.34 8.28
C VAL A 229 9.36 9.64 9.32
N ALA A 230 9.72 10.03 10.56
CA ALA A 230 8.79 10.31 11.64
C ALA A 230 7.69 11.36 11.29
N PRO A 231 7.96 12.44 10.52
CA PRO A 231 6.92 13.39 10.14
C PRO A 231 5.73 12.75 9.40
N PHE A 232 5.97 11.70 8.61
CA PHE A 232 4.92 10.99 7.86
C PHE A 232 4.00 10.10 8.73
N LEU A 233 4.29 9.97 10.03
CA LEU A 233 3.37 9.34 10.98
C LEU A 233 2.24 10.29 11.42
N MET A 234 2.40 11.60 11.21
CA MET A 234 1.36 12.58 11.52
C MET A 234 0.30 12.52 10.43
N ARG A 235 -0.89 12.07 10.81
CA ARG A 235 -2.06 12.00 9.93
C ARG A 235 -2.74 13.36 9.87
N GLY A 236 -3.21 13.75 8.71
CA GLY A 236 -3.94 15.02 8.56
C GLY A 236 -4.16 15.42 7.12
N ASP A 237 -3.28 14.97 6.21
CA ASP A 237 -3.37 15.25 4.79
C ASP A 237 -3.46 13.95 3.99
N MET A 238 -4.08 13.99 2.82
CA MET A 238 -4.26 12.82 1.93
C MET A 238 -2.92 12.15 1.56
N GLY A 239 -1.84 12.93 1.46
CA GLY A 239 -0.49 12.43 1.20
C GLY A 239 0.12 11.69 2.40
N SER A 240 -0.11 12.16 3.62
CA SER A 240 0.40 11.52 4.84
C SER A 240 -0.31 10.19 5.13
N ASP A 241 -1.60 10.10 4.86
CA ASP A 241 -2.36 8.85 5.03
C ASP A 241 -1.89 7.73 4.10
N LEU A 242 -1.48 8.06 2.86
CA LEU A 242 -0.88 7.10 1.93
C LEU A 242 0.52 6.65 2.38
N GLN A 243 1.33 7.55 2.94
CA GLN A 243 2.70 7.26 3.35
C GLN A 243 2.81 6.66 4.75
N PHE A 244 1.75 6.75 5.56
CA PHE A 244 1.73 6.23 6.93
C PHE A 244 2.12 4.75 7.03
N PRO A 245 1.57 3.80 6.23
CA PRO A 245 1.96 2.40 6.30
C PRO A 245 3.44 2.17 5.96
N MET A 246 3.98 2.93 5.01
CA MET A 246 5.40 2.87 4.65
C MET A 246 6.28 3.35 5.80
N SER A 247 5.95 4.51 6.37
CA SER A 247 6.71 5.11 7.46
C SER A 247 6.69 4.25 8.71
N LEU A 248 5.53 3.71 9.06
CA LEU A 248 5.39 2.78 10.17
C LEU A 248 6.25 1.52 9.97
N THR A 249 6.27 0.99 8.75
CA THR A 249 7.07 -0.18 8.40
C THR A 249 8.56 0.12 8.50
N ILE A 250 9.02 1.27 8.00
CA ILE A 250 10.43 1.66 8.08
C ILE A 250 10.84 1.85 9.54
N ILE A 251 10.06 2.56 10.34
CA ILE A 251 10.40 2.80 11.75
C ILE A 251 10.44 1.50 12.54
N SER A 252 9.41 0.65 12.39
CA SER A 252 9.35 -0.62 13.09
C SER A 252 10.49 -1.57 12.67
N GLY A 253 10.74 -1.68 11.37
CA GLY A 253 11.82 -2.48 10.83
C GLY A 253 13.20 -1.98 11.28
N MET A 254 13.42 -0.66 11.29
CA MET A 254 14.68 -0.09 11.79
C MET A 254 14.91 -0.34 13.28
N ILE A 255 13.87 -0.28 14.10
CA ILE A 255 13.97 -0.59 15.55
C ILE A 255 14.30 -2.07 15.74
N VAL A 256 13.52 -2.95 15.11
CA VAL A 256 13.72 -4.41 15.20
C VAL A 256 15.06 -4.79 14.61
N GLY A 257 15.39 -4.32 13.40
CA GLY A 257 16.64 -4.63 12.70
C GLY A 257 17.86 -4.18 13.47
N THR A 258 17.82 -2.99 14.08
CA THR A 258 18.93 -2.53 14.94
C THR A 258 19.14 -3.46 16.13
N LEU A 259 18.05 -3.87 16.80
CA LEU A 259 18.14 -4.79 17.94
C LEU A 259 18.65 -6.16 17.50
N VAL A 260 18.12 -6.70 16.41
CA VAL A 260 18.54 -8.00 15.85
C VAL A 260 19.99 -7.93 15.41
N SER A 261 20.39 -6.90 14.66
CA SER A 261 21.78 -6.73 14.24
C SER A 261 22.74 -6.68 15.42
N VAL A 262 22.38 -5.99 16.50
CA VAL A 262 23.27 -5.85 17.67
C VAL A 262 23.45 -7.16 18.42
N PHE A 263 22.39 -7.96 18.58
CA PHE A 263 22.42 -9.17 19.40
C PHE A 263 22.57 -10.46 18.58
N PHE A 264 21.82 -10.58 17.50
CA PHE A 264 21.76 -11.82 16.72
C PHE A 264 23.05 -12.09 15.94
N ILE A 265 23.59 -11.10 15.21
CA ILE A 265 24.81 -11.30 14.40
C ILE A 265 26.01 -11.75 15.23
N PRO A 266 26.35 -11.11 16.37
CA PRO A 266 27.43 -11.57 17.21
C PRO A 266 27.24 -13.00 17.70
N LEU A 267 26.02 -13.34 18.09
CA LEU A 267 25.66 -14.67 18.57
C LEU A 267 25.77 -15.73 17.47
N ALA A 268 25.16 -15.49 16.31
CA ALA A 268 25.18 -16.39 15.17
C ALA A 268 26.59 -16.60 14.64
N TYR A 269 27.37 -15.52 14.54
CA TYR A 269 28.77 -15.60 14.12
C TYR A 269 29.61 -16.39 15.12
N TYR A 270 29.40 -16.21 16.43
CA TYR A 270 30.10 -16.95 17.47
C TYR A 270 29.76 -18.44 17.40
N GLU A 271 28.48 -18.81 17.27
CA GLU A 271 28.05 -20.23 17.23
C GLU A 271 28.64 -20.97 16.03
N ILE A 272 28.69 -20.34 14.86
CA ILE A 272 29.19 -20.95 13.63
C ILE A 272 30.73 -21.11 13.66
N TYR A 273 31.46 -20.13 14.19
CA TYR A 273 32.92 -20.11 14.16
C TYR A 273 33.56 -20.53 15.48
N SER A 274 32.80 -20.84 16.53
CA SER A 274 33.30 -21.41 17.76
C SER A 274 33.74 -22.85 17.51
N PRO A 275 34.96 -23.25 17.90
CA PRO A 275 35.37 -24.66 17.81
C PRO A 275 34.43 -25.48 18.70
N ARG A 276 33.63 -26.36 18.07
CA ARG A 276 32.86 -27.37 18.84
C ARG A 276 33.86 -28.20 19.65
N ARG A 277 33.77 -28.16 20.97
CA ARG A 277 34.46 -29.07 21.88
C ARG A 277 33.93 -30.48 21.72
#